data_9e88895427698d8293a4f0d5fde30379
#
_entry.id   9e88895427698d8293a4f0d5fde30379
#
_cell.length_a   1.000
_cell.length_b   1.000
_cell.length_c   1.000
_cell.angle_alpha   90.00
_cell.angle_beta   90.00
_cell.angle_gamma   90.00
#
_symmetry.space_group_name_H-M   'P 1'
#
loop_
_entity.id
_entity.type
_entity.pdbx_description
1 polymer ?
#
loop_
_entity_poly.entity_id
_entity_poly.type
_entity_poly.pdbx_seq_one_letter_code
_entity_poly.pdbx_strand_id
1 'polypeptide(L)'
;MRTIGRFSLASAALCLSVAPVSGSETGSLPGALEAGWQGKPVCELLYETGTDRVLRCSFPPGVGHERHFHPPHFGYALAGGAMRITTAAGTREAIVATGASFSSEGIGWHEVLNVGTTTVVYLMFEAKRTGPGRTGN
;
A
#
# COMPACT_ATOMS: atom_id res chain seq x y z
N MET A 1 64.78 -51.63 13.05
CA MET A 1 63.77 -51.24 12.03
C MET A 1 62.84 -50.21 12.61
N ARG A 2 62.92 -48.97 12.16
CA ARG A 2 62.07 -47.85 12.64
C ARG A 2 61.07 -47.52 11.54
N THR A 3 59.79 -47.66 11.85
CA THR A 3 58.70 -47.36 10.93
C THR A 3 58.29 -45.88 11.11
N ILE A 4 58.44 -45.09 10.07
CA ILE A 4 58.09 -43.68 10.06
C ILE A 4 56.62 -43.54 9.67
N GLY A 5 55.79 -43.10 10.62
CA GLY A 5 54.39 -42.79 10.36
C GLY A 5 54.25 -41.44 9.58
N ARG A 6 53.52 -41.49 8.48
CA ARG A 6 53.17 -40.28 7.68
C ARG A 6 51.92 -39.64 8.31
N PHE A 7 52.05 -38.42 8.79
CA PHE A 7 50.93 -37.57 9.22
C PHE A 7 50.39 -36.87 7.93
N SER A 8 49.18 -37.20 7.56
CA SER A 8 48.42 -36.44 6.55
C SER A 8 47.74 -35.27 7.21
N LEU A 9 48.11 -34.04 6.87
CA LEU A 9 47.38 -32.85 7.22
C LEU A 9 46.15 -32.73 6.28
N ALA A 10 44.98 -32.87 6.83
CA ALA A 10 43.74 -32.54 6.15
C ALA A 10 43.48 -31.04 6.26
N SER A 11 43.61 -30.30 5.18
CA SER A 11 43.21 -28.90 5.09
C SER A 11 41.67 -28.83 4.98
N ALA A 12 41.02 -28.35 6.03
CA ALA A 12 39.62 -28.01 5.99
C ALA A 12 39.47 -26.63 5.35
N ALA A 13 38.92 -26.58 4.14
CA ALA A 13 38.49 -25.35 3.49
C ALA A 13 37.19 -24.85 4.10
N LEU A 14 37.25 -23.73 4.82
CA LEU A 14 36.07 -23.05 5.38
C LEU A 14 35.41 -22.24 4.25
N CYS A 15 34.34 -22.79 3.67
CA CYS A 15 33.49 -22.04 2.75
C CYS A 15 32.65 -21.02 3.52
N LEU A 16 33.01 -19.76 3.48
CA LEU A 16 32.13 -18.66 3.94
C LEU A 16 31.00 -18.51 2.91
N SER A 17 29.81 -18.95 3.29
CA SER A 17 28.59 -18.65 2.55
C SER A 17 28.21 -17.20 2.80
N VAL A 18 28.41 -16.33 1.82
CA VAL A 18 27.87 -14.97 1.85
C VAL A 18 26.40 -15.07 1.47
N ALA A 19 25.53 -14.87 2.47
CA ALA A 19 24.10 -14.75 2.21
C ALA A 19 23.85 -13.44 1.42
N PRO A 20 22.98 -13.47 0.37
CA PRO A 20 22.61 -12.25 -0.31
C PRO A 20 21.86 -11.33 0.67
N VAL A 21 22.39 -10.13 0.85
CA VAL A 21 21.66 -9.04 1.53
C VAL A 21 20.50 -8.69 0.60
N SER A 22 19.28 -9.08 0.99
CA SER A 22 18.07 -8.60 0.34
C SER A 22 18.03 -7.09 0.49
N GLY A 23 18.39 -6.38 -0.57
CA GLY A 23 18.22 -4.95 -0.65
C GLY A 23 16.75 -4.63 -0.42
N SER A 24 16.44 -3.81 0.57
CA SER A 24 15.12 -3.22 0.72
C SER A 24 14.85 -2.42 -0.55
N GLU A 25 14.01 -2.95 -1.43
CA GLU A 25 13.43 -2.15 -2.51
C GLU A 25 12.69 -0.99 -1.86
N THR A 26 13.23 0.21 -1.99
CA THR A 26 12.50 1.44 -1.73
C THR A 26 11.48 1.63 -2.85
N GLY A 27 10.58 0.65 -2.99
CA GLY A 27 9.43 0.73 -3.89
C GLY A 27 8.54 1.87 -3.42
N SER A 28 8.14 2.75 -4.32
CA SER A 28 7.08 3.72 -4.04
C SER A 28 5.83 2.96 -3.62
N LEU A 29 5.11 3.45 -2.60
CA LEU A 29 3.84 2.85 -2.19
C LEU A 29 2.89 2.77 -3.37
N PRO A 30 2.03 1.73 -3.42
CA PRO A 30 0.97 1.66 -4.44
C PRO A 30 -0.03 2.80 -4.25
N GLY A 31 -0.69 3.19 -5.31
CA GLY A 31 -1.88 4.04 -5.24
C GLY A 31 -3.11 3.26 -4.81
N ALA A 32 -4.24 3.95 -4.62
CA ALA A 32 -5.48 3.33 -4.15
C ALA A 32 -6.02 2.21 -5.05
N LEU A 33 -5.86 2.33 -6.36
CA LEU A 33 -6.34 1.30 -7.29
C LEU A 33 -5.49 0.03 -7.22
N GLU A 34 -4.19 0.19 -7.02
CA GLU A 34 -3.20 -0.89 -7.02
C GLU A 34 -3.06 -1.58 -5.66
N ALA A 35 -3.37 -0.87 -4.58
CA ALA A 35 -3.43 -1.45 -3.25
C ALA A 35 -4.67 -2.33 -3.09
N GLY A 36 -4.62 -3.24 -2.16
CA GLY A 36 -5.70 -4.17 -1.89
C GLY A 36 -5.85 -4.44 -0.40
N TRP A 37 -6.49 -5.56 -0.09
CA TRP A 37 -6.57 -6.13 1.24
C TRP A 37 -6.34 -7.63 1.18
N GLN A 38 -5.26 -8.09 1.82
CA GLN A 38 -4.89 -9.52 1.83
C GLN A 38 -4.83 -10.12 0.40
N GLY A 39 -4.23 -9.37 -0.53
CA GLY A 39 -4.06 -9.79 -1.92
C GLY A 39 -5.31 -9.68 -2.80
N LYS A 40 -6.40 -9.06 -2.32
CA LYS A 40 -7.64 -8.85 -3.10
C LYS A 40 -7.84 -7.37 -3.37
N PRO A 41 -8.25 -6.97 -4.60
CA PRO A 41 -8.64 -5.60 -4.89
C PRO A 41 -9.83 -5.17 -4.02
N VAL A 42 -9.79 -3.92 -3.55
CA VAL A 42 -10.91 -3.29 -2.82
C VAL A 42 -11.46 -2.07 -3.55
N CYS A 43 -10.72 -1.58 -4.54
CA CYS A 43 -11.14 -0.51 -5.44
C CYS A 43 -11.24 -1.02 -6.88
N GLU A 44 -12.17 -0.47 -7.64
CA GLU A 44 -12.32 -0.68 -9.07
C GLU A 44 -12.29 0.66 -9.81
N LEU A 45 -11.73 0.67 -11.00
CA LEU A 45 -11.69 1.83 -11.88
C LEU A 45 -13.05 1.96 -12.58
N LEU A 46 -13.75 3.07 -12.37
CA LEU A 46 -15.02 3.36 -13.05
C LEU A 46 -14.84 4.22 -14.31
N TYR A 47 -13.89 5.16 -14.25
CA TYR A 47 -13.62 6.10 -15.32
C TYR A 47 -12.20 6.62 -15.25
N GLU A 48 -11.58 6.90 -16.40
CA GLU A 48 -10.24 7.45 -16.47
C GLU A 48 -10.06 8.37 -17.68
N THR A 49 -9.32 9.44 -17.49
CA THR A 49 -8.82 10.35 -18.52
C THR A 49 -7.29 10.41 -18.50
N GLY A 50 -6.70 11.31 -19.29
CA GLY A 50 -5.26 11.61 -19.20
C GLY A 50 -4.84 12.22 -17.87
N THR A 51 -5.76 12.93 -17.16
CA THR A 51 -5.47 13.73 -15.98
C THR A 51 -6.16 13.23 -14.71
N ASP A 52 -7.26 12.50 -14.83
CA ASP A 52 -8.13 12.16 -13.70
C ASP A 52 -8.60 10.72 -13.77
N ARG A 53 -8.98 10.16 -12.60
CA ARG A 53 -9.65 8.87 -12.52
C ARG A 53 -10.74 8.89 -11.44
N VAL A 54 -11.74 8.04 -11.63
CA VAL A 54 -12.81 7.80 -10.67
C VAL A 54 -12.77 6.34 -10.26
N LEU A 55 -12.65 6.11 -8.96
CA LEU A 55 -12.65 4.79 -8.36
C LEU A 55 -13.90 4.58 -7.53
N ARG A 56 -14.36 3.35 -7.44
CA ARG A 56 -15.28 2.89 -6.40
C ARG A 56 -14.53 1.91 -5.49
N CYS A 57 -14.45 2.23 -4.19
CA CYS A 57 -13.81 1.39 -3.19
C CYS A 57 -14.86 0.85 -2.23
N SER A 58 -14.82 -0.47 -1.95
CA SER A 58 -15.82 -1.17 -1.12
C SER A 58 -15.14 -1.95 -0.03
N PHE A 59 -15.58 -1.73 1.20
CA PHE A 59 -15.02 -2.30 2.42
C PHE A 59 -16.13 -2.99 3.24
N PRO A 60 -16.39 -4.29 3.03
CA PRO A 60 -17.19 -5.08 3.96
C PRO A 60 -16.64 -5.05 5.38
N PRO A 61 -17.42 -5.42 6.42
CA PRO A 61 -16.91 -5.54 7.79
C PRO A 61 -15.62 -6.37 7.87
N GLY A 62 -14.59 -5.81 8.53
CA GLY A 62 -13.27 -6.44 8.67
C GLY A 62 -12.37 -6.34 7.43
N VAL A 63 -12.83 -5.76 6.34
CA VAL A 63 -12.02 -5.49 5.15
C VAL A 63 -11.42 -4.10 5.24
N GLY A 64 -10.16 -3.99 4.90
CA GLY A 64 -9.43 -2.73 4.88
C GLY A 64 -8.85 -2.40 3.51
N HIS A 65 -7.93 -1.47 3.52
CA HIS A 65 -7.09 -1.10 2.40
C HIS A 65 -5.67 -0.98 2.95
N GLU A 66 -4.78 -1.79 2.42
CA GLU A 66 -3.38 -1.79 2.86
C GLU A 66 -2.74 -0.44 2.59
N ARG A 67 -1.59 -0.21 3.18
CA ARG A 67 -0.88 1.06 3.09
C ARG A 67 -0.67 1.50 1.64
N HIS A 68 -1.19 2.68 1.32
CA HIS A 68 -1.15 3.27 -0.01
C HIS A 68 -1.12 4.79 0.06
N PHE A 69 -0.79 5.44 -1.05
CA PHE A 69 -0.86 6.89 -1.18
C PHE A 69 -2.08 7.32 -1.99
N HIS A 70 -2.49 8.57 -1.81
CA HIS A 70 -3.43 9.25 -2.72
C HIS A 70 -2.81 10.52 -3.28
N PRO A 71 -2.99 10.81 -4.57
CA PRO A 71 -2.82 12.16 -5.11
C PRO A 71 -3.92 13.09 -4.58
N PRO A 72 -3.96 14.37 -4.97
CA PRO A 72 -5.11 15.23 -4.69
C PRO A 72 -6.42 14.56 -5.10
N HIS A 73 -7.40 14.56 -4.19
CA HIS A 73 -8.64 13.81 -4.41
C HIS A 73 -9.83 14.41 -3.69
N PHE A 74 -11.00 14.07 -4.20
CA PHE A 74 -12.29 14.24 -3.55
C PHE A 74 -12.95 12.88 -3.36
N GLY A 75 -13.48 12.63 -2.17
CA GLY A 75 -14.19 11.40 -1.85
C GLY A 75 -15.64 11.68 -1.47
N TYR A 76 -16.53 10.74 -1.82
CA TYR A 76 -17.94 10.76 -1.49
C TYR A 76 -18.41 9.40 -0.99
N ALA A 77 -19.01 9.35 0.19
CA ALA A 77 -19.49 8.11 0.79
C ALA A 77 -20.85 7.71 0.24
N LEU A 78 -20.90 6.70 -0.61
CA LEU A 78 -22.15 6.08 -1.07
C LEU A 78 -22.83 5.28 0.04
N ALA A 79 -22.05 4.65 0.90
CA ALA A 79 -22.50 3.95 2.10
C ALA A 79 -21.49 4.20 3.23
N GLY A 80 -22.01 4.61 4.37
CA GLY A 80 -21.19 4.95 5.53
C GLY A 80 -21.00 3.79 6.49
N GLY A 81 -20.19 4.05 7.53
CA GLY A 81 -19.88 3.09 8.61
C GLY A 81 -18.70 3.54 9.45
N ALA A 82 -18.21 2.65 10.31
CA ALA A 82 -17.10 2.91 11.21
C ALA A 82 -15.77 2.47 10.56
N MET A 83 -14.86 3.42 10.38
CA MET A 83 -13.55 3.19 9.78
C MET A 83 -12.44 3.51 10.78
N ARG A 84 -11.44 2.65 10.86
CA ARG A 84 -10.15 2.94 11.51
C ARG A 84 -9.19 3.42 10.43
N ILE A 85 -8.55 4.55 10.68
CA ILE A 85 -7.65 5.21 9.73
C ILE A 85 -6.30 5.37 10.40
N THR A 86 -5.25 4.83 9.80
CA THR A 86 -3.86 4.93 10.27
C THR A 86 -3.05 5.76 9.27
N THR A 87 -2.31 6.73 9.77
CA THR A 87 -1.43 7.63 9.02
C THR A 87 -0.10 7.79 9.75
N ALA A 88 0.81 8.57 9.22
CA ALA A 88 2.04 8.95 9.92
C ALA A 88 1.79 9.68 11.25
N ALA A 89 0.63 10.34 11.42
CA ALA A 89 0.24 11.03 12.65
C ALA A 89 -0.38 10.12 13.71
N GLY A 90 -0.61 8.84 13.38
CA GLY A 90 -1.21 7.86 14.28
C GLY A 90 -2.50 7.24 13.75
N THR A 91 -3.21 6.55 14.62
CA THR A 91 -4.45 5.82 14.32
C THR A 91 -5.63 6.49 15.00
N ARG A 92 -6.74 6.61 14.26
CA ARG A 92 -8.04 7.10 14.78
C ARG A 92 -9.19 6.28 14.22
N GLU A 93 -10.32 6.29 14.90
CA GLU A 93 -11.59 5.80 14.38
C GLU A 93 -12.50 6.97 14.00
N ALA A 94 -13.27 6.78 12.95
CA ALA A 94 -14.20 7.79 12.44
C ALA A 94 -15.50 7.12 12.00
N ILE A 95 -16.63 7.73 12.33
CA ILE A 95 -17.93 7.37 11.77
C ILE A 95 -18.11 8.22 10.50
N VAL A 96 -18.19 7.54 9.37
CA VAL A 96 -18.46 8.16 8.08
C VAL A 96 -19.94 8.06 7.80
N ALA A 97 -20.62 9.17 7.66
CA ALA A 97 -22.04 9.17 7.29
C ALA A 97 -22.21 8.88 5.78
N THR A 98 -23.27 8.18 5.40
CA THR A 98 -23.70 8.10 4.00
C THR A 98 -23.97 9.50 3.47
N GLY A 99 -23.47 9.83 2.29
CA GLY A 99 -23.55 11.16 1.69
C GLY A 99 -22.48 12.15 2.17
N ALA A 100 -21.63 11.77 3.12
CA ALA A 100 -20.50 12.60 3.51
C ALA A 100 -19.47 12.74 2.39
N SER A 101 -18.86 13.90 2.28
CA SER A 101 -17.77 14.16 1.35
C SER A 101 -16.52 14.66 2.07
N PHE A 102 -15.39 14.47 1.46
CA PHE A 102 -14.09 14.92 1.95
C PHE A 102 -13.15 15.23 0.79
N SER A 103 -12.18 16.07 1.01
CA SER A 103 -11.14 16.38 0.03
C SER A 103 -9.77 16.42 0.70
N SER A 104 -8.73 16.24 -0.10
CA SER A 104 -7.33 16.31 0.33
C SER A 104 -6.44 16.75 -0.83
N GLU A 105 -5.42 17.54 -0.52
CA GLU A 105 -4.34 17.89 -1.48
C GLU A 105 -3.37 16.72 -1.73
N GLY A 106 -3.65 15.58 -1.14
CA GLY A 106 -2.87 14.36 -1.25
C GLY A 106 -2.50 13.79 0.12
N ILE A 107 -2.32 12.48 0.16
CA ILE A 107 -1.92 11.74 1.36
C ILE A 107 -0.69 10.94 1.01
N GLY A 108 0.43 11.18 1.69
CA GLY A 108 1.68 10.46 1.47
C GLY A 108 1.52 8.96 1.71
N TRP A 109 0.80 8.60 2.76
CA TRP A 109 0.27 7.26 2.96
C TRP A 109 -0.82 7.23 4.02
N HIS A 110 -1.73 6.31 3.86
CA HIS A 110 -2.61 5.83 4.91
C HIS A 110 -2.95 4.34 4.71
N GLU A 111 -3.58 3.80 5.73
CA GLU A 111 -4.17 2.47 5.78
C GLU A 111 -5.54 2.60 6.43
N VAL A 112 -6.54 1.90 5.94
CA VAL A 112 -7.88 1.94 6.52
C VAL A 112 -8.41 0.53 6.78
N LEU A 113 -9.32 0.42 7.76
CA LEU A 113 -10.00 -0.83 8.10
C LEU A 113 -11.43 -0.52 8.48
N ASN A 114 -12.38 -1.23 7.89
CA ASN A 114 -13.76 -1.19 8.34
C ASN A 114 -13.89 -1.96 9.66
N VAL A 115 -14.12 -1.24 10.75
CA VAL A 115 -14.32 -1.79 12.11
C VAL A 115 -15.79 -1.82 12.51
N GLY A 116 -16.68 -1.45 11.60
CA GLY A 116 -18.14 -1.47 11.79
C GLY A 116 -18.79 -2.77 11.32
N THR A 117 -20.10 -2.75 11.23
CA THR A 117 -20.95 -3.90 10.87
C THR A 117 -21.62 -3.75 9.51
N THR A 118 -21.44 -2.61 8.82
CA THR A 118 -22.00 -2.33 7.50
C THR A 118 -20.89 -2.21 6.47
N THR A 119 -21.18 -2.50 5.21
CA THR A 119 -20.23 -2.26 4.12
C THR A 119 -20.10 -0.77 3.87
N VAL A 120 -18.86 -0.26 3.90
CA VAL A 120 -18.55 1.14 3.56
C VAL A 120 -18.16 1.21 2.10
N VAL A 121 -18.71 2.20 1.37
CA VAL A 121 -18.44 2.39 -0.06
C VAL A 121 -18.14 3.85 -0.35
N TYR A 122 -17.02 4.11 -1.02
CA TYR A 122 -16.62 5.43 -1.48
C TYR A 122 -16.54 5.52 -3.01
N LEU A 123 -16.92 6.68 -3.54
CA LEU A 123 -16.40 7.17 -4.81
C LEU A 123 -15.18 8.06 -4.52
N MET A 124 -14.11 7.85 -5.26
CA MET A 124 -12.88 8.63 -5.18
C MET A 124 -12.59 9.26 -6.54
N PHE A 125 -12.50 10.57 -6.57
CA PHE A 125 -12.12 11.36 -7.75
C PHE A 125 -10.69 11.80 -7.52
N GLU A 126 -9.74 11.23 -8.25
CA GLU A 126 -8.31 11.46 -8.06
C GLU A 126 -7.68 12.12 -9.29
N ALA A 127 -6.84 13.14 -9.04
CA ALA A 127 -5.94 13.61 -10.07
C ALA A 127 -4.87 12.54 -10.34
N LYS A 128 -4.65 12.20 -11.61
CA LYS A 128 -3.52 11.33 -11.98
C LYS A 128 -2.23 12.12 -11.77
N ARG A 129 -1.22 11.47 -11.18
CA ARG A 129 0.10 12.08 -11.11
C ARG A 129 0.60 12.30 -12.54
N THR A 130 0.57 13.54 -13.00
CA THR A 130 1.38 13.92 -14.14
C THR A 130 2.83 13.74 -13.72
N GLY A 131 3.60 12.95 -14.45
CA GLY A 131 5.04 12.84 -14.24
C GLY A 131 5.69 14.24 -14.19
N PRO A 132 6.95 14.38 -13.71
CA PRO A 132 7.58 15.68 -13.56
C PRO A 132 7.37 16.47 -14.84
N GLY A 133 6.72 17.65 -14.71
CA GLY A 133 6.21 18.42 -15.79
C GLY A 133 7.25 18.61 -16.92
N ARG A 134 6.88 18.24 -18.12
CA ARG A 134 7.48 18.86 -19.29
C ARG A 134 7.12 20.34 -19.18
N THR A 135 8.06 21.13 -18.69
CA THR A 135 8.04 22.57 -18.91
C THR A 135 8.07 22.76 -20.41
N GLY A 136 6.89 22.99 -20.97
CA GLY A 136 6.77 23.42 -22.36
C GLY A 136 7.44 24.77 -22.47
N ASN A 137 8.37 24.85 -23.38
CA ASN A 137 8.99 26.09 -23.85
C ASN A 137 8.06 26.70 -24.86
#